data_1ecc56ae48247a9da243bd05f9a6febf
#
_entry.id   1ecc56ae48247a9da243bd05f9a6febf
#
_cell.length_a   1.000
_cell.length_b   1.000
_cell.length_c   1.000
_cell.angle_alpha   90.00
_cell.angle_beta   90.00
_cell.angle_gamma   90.00
#
_symmetry.space_group_name_H-M   'P 1'
#
loop_
_entity.id
_entity.type
_entity.pdbx_description
1 polymer ?
#
loop_
_entity_poly.entity_id
_entity_poly.type
_entity_poly.pdbx_seq_one_letter_code
_entity_poly.pdbx_strand_id
1 'polypeptide(L)'
;MAPDAGEGWGGLSTGHVVSRSVRDSALMLDCTAGPEPGDPYAAPMQEGSFLEAIARPPRQLRIALMLKDHRGARLHPECLAAVQRAAKLCDSLGHIVEEADPELDMVALRPLSARISAANTARSCNMRWKALGREPNADDVESVTWAVYQHGLKVSGVEYIEAIAAAHAAGRKMARFLTGYDVILSTTLAGPPPRLGYFDQNGDVQTFTERVTEYLSVTPLHNATGTPAISVPLHWTADGLPVGVHFAGRYGEEATLLTLAAELETAQPWFDRVPAL
;
A
#
# COMPACT_ATOMS: atom_id res chain seq x y z
N MET A 1 13.89 -7.65 -1.83
CA MET A 1 14.75 -6.48 -1.49
C MET A 1 16.18 -6.87 -1.82
N ALA A 2 17.09 -5.90 -2.01
CA ALA A 2 18.49 -6.27 -2.22
C ALA A 2 19.02 -7.05 -0.99
N PRO A 3 19.85 -8.08 -1.16
CA PRO A 3 20.31 -8.94 -0.05
C PRO A 3 20.91 -8.18 1.13
N ASP A 4 21.50 -7.02 0.86
CA ASP A 4 22.14 -6.18 1.88
C ASP A 4 21.20 -5.16 2.55
N ALA A 5 19.95 -5.06 2.10
CA ALA A 5 19.02 -4.04 2.61
C ALA A 5 18.36 -4.43 3.93
N GLY A 6 18.30 -5.72 4.24
CA GLY A 6 17.60 -6.25 5.41
C GLY A 6 16.13 -5.82 5.45
N GLU A 7 15.63 -5.55 6.64
CA GLU A 7 14.28 -5.06 6.85
C GLU A 7 14.19 -3.56 6.47
N GLY A 8 13.55 -3.25 5.34
CA GLY A 8 13.37 -1.86 4.91
C GLY A 8 12.37 -1.11 5.78
N TRP A 9 12.75 0.06 6.29
CA TRP A 9 11.90 0.96 7.08
C TRP A 9 11.20 0.28 8.27
N GLY A 10 11.91 -0.62 8.98
CA GLY A 10 11.35 -1.34 10.12
C GLY A 10 10.10 -2.15 9.75
N GLY A 11 10.11 -2.81 8.60
CA GLY A 11 9.02 -3.63 8.10
C GLY A 11 7.89 -2.88 7.38
N LEU A 12 7.93 -1.54 7.30
CA LEU A 12 6.90 -0.75 6.60
C LEU A 12 7.11 -0.71 5.08
N SER A 13 8.26 -1.16 4.57
CA SER A 13 8.55 -1.13 3.14
C SER A 13 8.03 -2.39 2.46
N THR A 14 7.29 -2.21 1.37
CA THR A 14 6.85 -3.28 0.48
C THR A 14 7.37 -3.02 -0.93
N GLY A 15 7.65 -4.08 -1.66
CA GLY A 15 8.11 -3.99 -3.03
C GLY A 15 7.37 -4.98 -3.93
N HIS A 16 6.97 -4.53 -5.08
CA HIS A 16 6.47 -5.34 -6.17
C HIS A 16 6.51 -4.50 -7.46
N VAL A 17 5.83 -4.92 -8.51
CA VAL A 17 5.82 -4.25 -9.81
C VAL A 17 4.53 -3.48 -10.04
N VAL A 18 4.60 -2.50 -10.94
CA VAL A 18 3.44 -1.93 -11.62
C VAL A 18 3.39 -2.55 -13.01
N SER A 19 2.37 -3.35 -13.29
CA SER A 19 2.17 -4.04 -14.56
C SER A 19 0.84 -3.67 -15.20
N ARG A 20 0.67 -3.97 -16.48
CA ARG A 20 -0.59 -3.72 -17.19
C ARG A 20 -1.55 -4.90 -17.12
N SER A 21 -1.05 -6.09 -16.78
CA SER A 21 -1.86 -7.30 -16.64
C SER A 21 -1.61 -7.98 -15.29
N VAL A 22 -2.62 -8.67 -14.79
CA VAL A 22 -2.51 -9.48 -13.57
C VAL A 22 -1.53 -10.64 -13.79
N ARG A 23 -1.50 -11.20 -15.00
CA ARG A 23 -0.56 -12.26 -15.37
C ARG A 23 0.90 -11.84 -15.20
N ASP A 24 1.27 -10.62 -15.65
CA ASP A 24 2.63 -10.13 -15.51
C ASP A 24 3.00 -9.86 -14.06
N SER A 25 2.04 -9.39 -13.26
CA SER A 25 2.21 -9.24 -11.80
C SER A 25 2.46 -10.59 -11.11
N ALA A 26 1.65 -11.61 -11.44
CA ALA A 26 1.81 -12.95 -10.90
C ALA A 26 3.18 -13.57 -11.29
N LEU A 27 3.58 -13.46 -12.56
CA LEU A 27 4.89 -13.93 -13.04
C LEU A 27 6.04 -13.26 -12.29
N MET A 28 5.97 -11.93 -12.10
CA MET A 28 7.02 -11.22 -11.37
C MET A 28 7.07 -11.65 -9.91
N LEU A 29 5.93 -11.96 -9.29
CA LEU A 29 5.91 -12.47 -7.93
C LEU A 29 6.52 -13.88 -7.87
N ASP A 30 6.23 -14.75 -8.83
CA ASP A 30 6.90 -16.07 -8.96
C ASP A 30 8.44 -15.95 -9.04
N CYS A 31 8.93 -14.89 -9.69
CA CYS A 31 10.37 -14.64 -9.83
C CYS A 31 11.02 -14.01 -8.58
N THR A 32 10.25 -13.35 -7.71
CA THR A 32 10.78 -12.51 -6.63
C THR A 32 10.35 -12.94 -5.23
N ALA A 33 9.38 -13.84 -5.11
CA ALA A 33 8.91 -14.35 -3.83
C ALA A 33 9.86 -15.38 -3.25
N GLY A 34 9.93 -15.41 -1.94
CA GLY A 34 10.72 -16.36 -1.18
C GLY A 34 11.81 -15.67 -0.34
N PRO A 35 12.28 -16.35 0.71
CA PRO A 35 13.34 -15.83 1.55
C PRO A 35 14.72 -16.09 0.92
N GLU A 36 15.61 -15.13 1.08
CA GLU A 36 17.04 -15.31 0.83
C GLU A 36 17.76 -15.77 2.11
N PRO A 37 18.89 -16.48 2.00
CA PRO A 37 19.69 -16.85 3.15
C PRO A 37 20.11 -15.61 3.97
N GLY A 38 19.67 -15.56 5.24
CA GLY A 38 19.95 -14.44 6.14
C GLY A 38 18.82 -13.40 6.28
N ASP A 39 17.72 -13.59 5.60
CA ASP A 39 16.53 -12.75 5.81
C ASP A 39 16.01 -12.89 7.26
N PRO A 40 15.62 -11.78 7.91
CA PRO A 40 15.14 -11.81 9.29
C PRO A 40 13.76 -12.48 9.42
N TYR A 41 12.96 -12.49 8.36
CA TYR A 41 11.61 -13.05 8.29
C TYR A 41 11.38 -13.78 6.98
N ALA A 42 10.56 -14.83 7.04
CA ALA A 42 10.08 -15.55 5.86
C ALA A 42 8.55 -15.45 5.80
N ALA A 43 8.02 -15.07 4.64
CA ALA A 43 6.59 -15.19 4.37
C ALA A 43 6.20 -16.68 4.23
N PRO A 44 4.94 -17.05 4.49
CA PRO A 44 4.44 -18.39 4.17
C PRO A 44 4.70 -18.71 2.70
N MET A 45 5.22 -19.89 2.44
CA MET A 45 5.45 -20.32 1.06
C MET A 45 4.13 -20.63 0.36
N GLN A 46 3.95 -20.09 -0.84
CA GLN A 46 2.82 -20.40 -1.72
C GLN A 46 2.95 -21.85 -2.23
N GLU A 47 1.85 -22.59 -2.24
CA GLU A 47 1.77 -23.90 -2.90
C GLU A 47 1.56 -23.73 -4.42
N GLY A 48 2.53 -24.17 -5.22
CA GLY A 48 2.57 -23.95 -6.67
C GLY A 48 2.96 -22.51 -7.02
N SER A 49 2.78 -22.14 -8.28
CA SER A 49 3.09 -20.79 -8.74
C SER A 49 1.87 -19.85 -8.68
N PHE A 50 2.12 -18.56 -8.60
CA PHE A 50 1.07 -17.54 -8.69
C PHE A 50 0.42 -17.53 -10.08
N LEU A 51 1.18 -17.84 -11.13
CA LEU A 51 0.64 -18.03 -12.47
C LEU A 51 -0.36 -19.20 -12.54
N GLU A 52 -0.09 -20.32 -11.88
CA GLU A 52 -1.03 -21.44 -11.79
C GLU A 52 -2.27 -21.07 -10.95
N ALA A 53 -2.08 -20.27 -9.88
CA ALA A 53 -3.18 -19.81 -9.06
C ALA A 53 -4.20 -18.97 -9.85
N ILE A 54 -3.74 -17.99 -10.63
CA ILE A 54 -4.63 -17.12 -11.43
C ILE A 54 -5.31 -17.84 -12.60
N ALA A 55 -4.84 -19.01 -13.00
CA ALA A 55 -5.51 -19.83 -14.02
C ALA A 55 -6.75 -20.56 -13.50
N ARG A 56 -7.01 -20.55 -12.18
CA ARG A 56 -8.15 -21.16 -11.55
C ARG A 56 -9.17 -20.11 -11.15
N PRO A 57 -10.48 -20.37 -11.28
CA PRO A 57 -11.49 -19.43 -10.76
C PRO A 57 -11.33 -19.31 -9.24
N PRO A 58 -11.52 -18.11 -8.67
CA PRO A 58 -11.50 -17.96 -7.22
C PRO A 58 -12.68 -18.72 -6.59
N ARG A 59 -12.50 -19.15 -5.35
CA ARG A 59 -13.62 -19.56 -4.52
C ARG A 59 -14.50 -18.35 -4.21
N GLN A 60 -15.72 -18.57 -3.77
CA GLN A 60 -16.54 -17.50 -3.22
C GLN A 60 -15.81 -16.84 -2.04
N LEU A 61 -15.60 -15.51 -2.12
CA LEU A 61 -14.92 -14.71 -1.09
C LEU A 61 -15.93 -13.91 -0.28
N ARG A 62 -15.63 -13.71 1.00
CA ARG A 62 -16.29 -12.71 1.85
C ARG A 62 -15.44 -11.42 1.83
N ILE A 63 -16.01 -10.35 1.31
CA ILE A 63 -15.34 -9.07 1.05
C ILE A 63 -15.90 -8.02 2.00
N ALA A 64 -15.05 -7.45 2.85
CA ALA A 64 -15.36 -6.30 3.68
C ALA A 64 -15.26 -5.02 2.85
N LEU A 65 -16.36 -4.32 2.65
CA LEU A 65 -16.42 -3.06 1.93
C LEU A 65 -16.15 -1.89 2.89
N MET A 66 -15.01 -1.24 2.75
CA MET A 66 -14.62 -0.09 3.56
C MET A 66 -14.83 1.22 2.79
N LEU A 67 -15.76 2.05 3.25
CA LEU A 67 -16.20 3.31 2.60
C LEU A 67 -15.63 4.58 3.26
N LYS A 68 -14.63 4.44 4.12
CA LYS A 68 -13.97 5.56 4.80
C LYS A 68 -12.51 5.66 4.42
N ASP A 69 -11.95 6.86 4.43
CA ASP A 69 -10.51 7.05 4.35
C ASP A 69 -9.82 6.75 5.70
N HIS A 70 -8.51 6.87 5.76
CA HIS A 70 -7.73 6.62 6.97
C HIS A 70 -8.06 7.55 8.15
N ARG A 71 -8.80 8.64 7.93
CA ARG A 71 -9.27 9.58 8.96
C ARG A 71 -10.73 9.33 9.33
N GLY A 72 -11.39 8.35 8.69
CA GLY A 72 -12.82 8.14 8.76
C GLY A 72 -13.64 9.20 8.05
N ALA A 73 -13.02 10.03 7.20
CA ALA A 73 -13.70 11.03 6.39
C ALA A 73 -14.39 10.39 5.17
N ARG A 74 -15.24 11.17 4.52
CA ARG A 74 -15.93 10.74 3.32
C ARG A 74 -14.96 10.72 2.14
N LEU A 75 -14.97 9.65 1.37
CA LEU A 75 -14.18 9.52 0.14
C LEU A 75 -14.59 10.57 -0.91
N HIS A 76 -13.64 10.96 -1.78
CA HIS A 76 -13.94 11.74 -2.97
C HIS A 76 -15.05 11.05 -3.80
N PRO A 77 -16.01 11.77 -4.39
CA PRO A 77 -17.13 11.15 -5.12
C PRO A 77 -16.71 10.13 -6.17
N GLU A 78 -15.65 10.39 -6.94
CA GLU A 78 -15.12 9.44 -7.93
C GLU A 78 -14.55 8.17 -7.27
N CYS A 79 -13.86 8.30 -6.13
CA CYS A 79 -13.36 7.15 -5.38
C CYS A 79 -14.50 6.34 -4.77
N LEU A 80 -15.51 7.00 -4.22
CA LEU A 80 -16.71 6.33 -3.71
C LEU A 80 -17.43 5.58 -4.82
N ALA A 81 -17.62 6.21 -6.00
CA ALA A 81 -18.23 5.57 -7.15
C ALA A 81 -17.42 4.36 -7.64
N ALA A 82 -16.09 4.47 -7.66
CA ALA A 82 -15.20 3.37 -8.04
C ALA A 82 -15.38 2.15 -7.14
N VAL A 83 -15.31 2.35 -5.81
CA VAL A 83 -15.45 1.29 -4.83
C VAL A 83 -16.86 0.65 -4.86
N GLN A 84 -17.92 1.47 -4.97
CA GLN A 84 -19.29 0.97 -5.06
C GLN A 84 -19.55 0.16 -6.34
N ARG A 85 -18.96 0.56 -7.47
CA ARG A 85 -19.06 -0.21 -8.73
C ARG A 85 -18.28 -1.54 -8.62
N ALA A 86 -17.09 -1.52 -8.04
CA ALA A 86 -16.32 -2.72 -7.80
C ALA A 86 -17.03 -3.68 -6.84
N ALA A 87 -17.67 -3.17 -5.79
CA ALA A 87 -18.50 -3.97 -4.88
C ALA A 87 -19.65 -4.69 -5.62
N LYS A 88 -20.36 -3.98 -6.50
CA LYS A 88 -21.41 -4.57 -7.33
C LYS A 88 -20.87 -5.59 -8.33
N LEU A 89 -19.69 -5.35 -8.90
CA LEU A 89 -19.02 -6.29 -9.78
C LEU A 89 -18.67 -7.58 -9.03
N CYS A 90 -18.04 -7.48 -7.85
CA CYS A 90 -17.74 -8.64 -7.01
C CYS A 90 -19.01 -9.43 -6.62
N ASP A 91 -20.10 -8.74 -6.24
CA ASP A 91 -21.39 -9.38 -5.93
C ASP A 91 -21.96 -10.12 -7.15
N SER A 92 -21.90 -9.50 -8.34
CA SER A 92 -22.37 -10.12 -9.60
C SER A 92 -21.52 -11.34 -10.02
N LEU A 93 -20.27 -11.43 -9.57
CA LEU A 93 -19.38 -12.58 -9.76
C LEU A 93 -19.59 -13.67 -8.69
N GLY A 94 -20.49 -13.46 -7.74
CA GLY A 94 -20.88 -14.44 -6.74
C GLY A 94 -20.12 -14.34 -5.41
N HIS A 95 -19.36 -13.28 -5.19
CA HIS A 95 -18.76 -13.01 -3.88
C HIS A 95 -19.79 -12.40 -2.91
N ILE A 96 -19.52 -12.48 -1.62
CA ILE A 96 -20.36 -11.88 -0.56
C ILE A 96 -19.71 -10.55 -0.16
N VAL A 97 -20.37 -9.42 -0.43
CA VAL A 97 -19.86 -8.08 -0.10
C VAL A 97 -20.68 -7.47 1.03
N GLU A 98 -20.04 -7.13 2.13
CA GLU A 98 -20.67 -6.56 3.33
C GLU A 98 -19.89 -5.30 3.76
N GLU A 99 -20.60 -4.23 4.13
CA GLU A 99 -19.95 -3.04 4.68
C GLU A 99 -19.36 -3.35 6.06
N ALA A 100 -18.03 -3.26 6.18
CA ALA A 100 -17.31 -3.51 7.42
C ALA A 100 -15.99 -2.75 7.46
N ASP A 101 -15.53 -2.42 8.67
CA ASP A 101 -14.30 -1.65 8.94
C ASP A 101 -13.51 -2.33 10.07
N PRO A 102 -12.18 -2.51 9.94
CA PRO A 102 -11.34 -3.06 11.02
C PRO A 102 -11.22 -2.13 12.23
N GLU A 103 -11.79 -0.92 12.18
CA GLU A 103 -11.80 0.08 13.26
C GLU A 103 -10.38 0.40 13.79
N LEU A 104 -9.40 0.47 12.90
CA LEU A 104 -8.04 0.85 13.25
C LEU A 104 -7.92 2.38 13.35
N ASP A 105 -7.35 2.85 14.45
CA ASP A 105 -7.08 4.27 14.65
C ASP A 105 -5.85 4.70 13.85
N MET A 106 -6.07 5.05 12.59
CA MET A 106 -5.00 5.51 11.69
C MET A 106 -4.49 6.89 12.07
N VAL A 107 -5.28 7.70 12.77
CA VAL A 107 -4.83 9.02 13.26
C VAL A 107 -3.75 8.82 14.31
N ALA A 108 -3.92 7.85 15.21
CA ALA A 108 -2.91 7.50 16.21
C ALA A 108 -1.70 6.75 15.62
N LEU A 109 -1.90 5.88 14.62
CA LEU A 109 -0.82 5.09 14.01
C LEU A 109 0.12 5.92 13.13
N ARG A 110 -0.40 6.92 12.44
CA ARG A 110 0.37 7.71 11.48
C ARG A 110 1.61 8.41 12.06
N PRO A 111 1.55 9.13 13.20
CA PRO A 111 2.75 9.71 13.80
C PRO A 111 3.81 8.68 14.18
N LEU A 112 3.38 7.49 14.57
CA LEU A 112 4.28 6.40 14.93
C LEU A 112 5.00 5.86 13.68
N SER A 113 4.27 5.60 12.60
CA SER A 113 4.87 5.20 11.31
C SER A 113 5.82 6.28 10.76
N ALA A 114 5.49 7.56 10.94
CA ALA A 114 6.35 8.68 10.55
C ALA A 114 7.69 8.68 11.30
N ARG A 115 7.74 8.28 12.59
CA ARG A 115 9.00 8.13 13.34
C ARG A 115 9.89 7.05 12.73
N ILE A 116 9.32 5.91 12.36
CA ILE A 116 10.06 4.81 11.70
C ILE A 116 10.65 5.30 10.38
N SER A 117 9.84 5.92 9.53
CA SER A 117 10.29 6.42 8.23
C SER A 117 11.35 7.52 8.37
N ALA A 118 11.18 8.46 9.31
CA ALA A 118 12.13 9.54 9.54
C ALA A 118 13.50 9.04 10.03
N ALA A 119 13.52 8.11 10.99
CA ALA A 119 14.76 7.52 11.49
C ALA A 119 15.51 6.74 10.37
N ASN A 120 14.77 5.99 9.54
CA ASN A 120 15.35 5.29 8.39
C ASN A 120 15.82 6.26 7.29
N THR A 121 15.11 7.35 7.04
CA THR A 121 15.56 8.41 6.13
C THR A 121 16.86 9.04 6.62
N ALA A 122 16.95 9.37 7.92
CA ALA A 122 18.17 9.91 8.51
C ALA A 122 19.36 8.95 8.37
N ARG A 123 19.14 7.66 8.66
CA ARG A 123 20.16 6.62 8.46
C ARG A 123 20.62 6.55 6.98
N SER A 124 19.68 6.51 6.05
CA SER A 124 19.97 6.38 4.61
C SER A 124 20.74 7.58 4.07
N CYS A 125 20.34 8.79 4.45
CA CYS A 125 21.03 10.02 4.10
C CYS A 125 22.45 10.04 4.67
N ASN A 126 22.64 9.73 5.95
CA ASN A 126 23.94 9.64 6.58
C ASN A 126 24.87 8.63 5.89
N MET A 127 24.35 7.46 5.54
CA MET A 127 25.10 6.45 4.80
C MET A 127 25.55 6.98 3.43
N ARG A 128 24.65 7.69 2.72
CA ARG A 128 24.96 8.27 1.40
C ARG A 128 26.02 9.35 1.47
N TRP A 129 25.90 10.32 2.40
CA TRP A 129 26.91 11.37 2.56
C TRP A 129 28.25 10.80 2.99
N LYS A 130 28.27 9.84 3.93
CA LYS A 130 29.49 9.14 4.31
C LYS A 130 30.17 8.44 3.11
N ALA A 131 29.40 7.76 2.27
CA ALA A 131 29.93 7.10 1.07
C ALA A 131 30.48 8.09 0.05
N LEU A 132 29.97 9.34 0.02
CA LEU A 132 30.46 10.43 -0.81
C LEU A 132 31.62 11.23 -0.17
N GLY A 133 32.02 10.93 1.06
CA GLY A 133 33.01 11.70 1.81
C GLY A 133 32.58 13.13 2.12
N ARG A 134 31.26 13.38 2.30
CA ARG A 134 30.66 14.70 2.51
C ARG A 134 29.91 14.78 3.82
N GLU A 135 29.83 15.95 4.38
CA GLU A 135 28.94 16.26 5.51
C GLU A 135 27.49 16.48 5.04
N PRO A 136 26.50 16.22 5.91
CA PRO A 136 25.10 16.50 5.60
C PRO A 136 24.85 17.95 5.21
N ASN A 137 24.18 18.14 4.07
CA ASN A 137 23.90 19.48 3.53
C ASN A 137 22.45 19.56 3.01
N ALA A 138 21.73 20.62 3.38
CA ALA A 138 20.36 20.87 2.97
C ALA A 138 20.21 21.04 1.44
N ASP A 139 21.23 21.56 0.78
CA ASP A 139 21.22 21.81 -0.66
C ASP A 139 21.35 20.53 -1.51
N ASP A 140 21.64 19.39 -0.87
CA ASP A 140 21.79 18.10 -1.56
C ASP A 140 20.48 17.34 -1.72
N VAL A 141 19.41 17.76 -1.05
CA VAL A 141 18.10 17.09 -1.00
C VAL A 141 16.96 18.10 -1.02
N GLU A 142 15.76 17.64 -1.32
CA GLU A 142 14.56 18.49 -1.28
C GLU A 142 14.25 18.96 0.15
N SER A 143 13.58 20.10 0.27
CA SER A 143 13.21 20.73 1.56
C SER A 143 12.46 19.76 2.47
N VAL A 144 11.54 18.98 1.90
CA VAL A 144 10.78 17.96 2.64
C VAL A 144 11.69 16.84 3.14
N THR A 145 12.60 16.33 2.28
CA THR A 145 13.58 15.31 2.65
C THR A 145 14.48 15.78 3.77
N TRP A 146 14.95 17.05 3.71
CA TRP A 146 15.75 17.65 4.76
C TRP A 146 15.00 17.76 6.08
N ALA A 147 13.74 18.19 6.06
CA ALA A 147 12.91 18.26 7.26
C ALA A 147 12.68 16.87 7.90
N VAL A 148 12.41 15.85 7.09
CA VAL A 148 12.27 14.46 7.54
C VAL A 148 13.59 13.94 8.13
N TYR A 149 14.73 14.23 7.48
CA TYR A 149 16.07 13.90 7.99
C TYR A 149 16.32 14.52 9.36
N GLN A 150 16.07 15.83 9.51
CA GLN A 150 16.25 16.54 10.79
C GLN A 150 15.33 16.00 11.90
N HIS A 151 14.12 15.59 11.54
CA HIS A 151 13.21 14.92 12.48
C HIS A 151 13.75 13.55 12.87
N GLY A 152 14.22 12.77 11.91
CA GLY A 152 14.76 11.42 12.13
C GLY A 152 15.96 11.38 13.07
N LEU A 153 16.83 12.40 13.04
CA LEU A 153 17.96 12.54 13.97
C LEU A 153 17.53 12.73 15.44
N LYS A 154 16.28 13.14 15.69
CA LYS A 154 15.74 13.39 17.03
C LYS A 154 14.93 12.21 17.57
N VAL A 155 14.62 11.22 16.75
CA VAL A 155 13.87 10.03 17.19
C VAL A 155 14.75 9.18 18.11
N SER A 156 14.31 9.00 19.33
CA SER A 156 15.00 8.14 20.29
C SER A 156 14.77 6.66 19.99
N GLY A 157 15.65 5.78 20.51
CA GLY A 157 15.45 4.34 20.40
C GLY A 157 14.16 3.86 21.06
N VAL A 158 13.74 4.49 22.16
CA VAL A 158 12.47 4.17 22.84
C VAL A 158 11.28 4.49 21.93
N GLU A 159 11.21 5.69 21.37
CA GLU A 159 10.14 6.08 20.44
C GLU A 159 10.08 5.20 19.19
N TYR A 160 11.24 4.77 18.69
CA TYR A 160 11.31 3.84 17.56
C TYR A 160 10.72 2.47 17.92
N ILE A 161 11.07 1.91 19.07
CA ILE A 161 10.55 0.61 19.56
C ILE A 161 9.04 0.69 19.81
N GLU A 162 8.56 1.78 20.42
CA GLU A 162 7.13 2.02 20.62
C GLU A 162 6.36 2.05 19.30
N ALA A 163 6.92 2.67 18.26
CA ALA A 163 6.32 2.72 16.93
C ALA A 163 6.22 1.33 16.29
N ILE A 164 7.27 0.50 16.38
CA ILE A 164 7.25 -0.90 15.93
C ILE A 164 6.19 -1.71 16.71
N ALA A 165 6.14 -1.56 18.04
CA ALA A 165 5.16 -2.27 18.86
C ALA A 165 3.71 -1.90 18.49
N ALA A 166 3.46 -0.63 18.16
CA ALA A 166 2.16 -0.16 17.70
C ALA A 166 1.77 -0.74 16.33
N ALA A 167 2.71 -0.81 15.37
CA ALA A 167 2.49 -1.45 14.07
C ALA A 167 2.13 -2.94 14.26
N HIS A 168 2.86 -3.67 15.10
CA HIS A 168 2.53 -5.06 15.43
C HIS A 168 1.16 -5.21 16.11
N ALA A 169 0.76 -4.27 16.97
CA ALA A 169 -0.56 -4.29 17.60
C ALA A 169 -1.68 -4.07 16.56
N ALA A 170 -1.48 -3.16 15.62
CA ALA A 170 -2.38 -2.93 14.49
C ALA A 170 -2.48 -4.18 13.60
N GLY A 171 -1.34 -4.82 13.28
CA GLY A 171 -1.31 -6.08 12.53
C GLY A 171 -2.13 -7.18 13.18
N ARG A 172 -2.00 -7.37 14.49
CA ARG A 172 -2.83 -8.34 15.25
C ARG A 172 -4.32 -8.00 15.23
N LYS A 173 -4.69 -6.72 15.28
CA LYS A 173 -6.09 -6.28 15.18
C LYS A 173 -6.64 -6.54 13.78
N MET A 174 -5.88 -6.21 12.73
CA MET A 174 -6.21 -6.50 11.34
C MET A 174 -6.37 -8.01 11.10
N ALA A 175 -5.43 -8.83 11.57
CA ALA A 175 -5.51 -10.28 11.42
C ALA A 175 -6.79 -10.86 12.08
N ARG A 176 -7.19 -10.38 13.26
CA ARG A 176 -8.45 -10.78 13.89
C ARG A 176 -9.67 -10.37 13.07
N PHE A 177 -9.69 -9.16 12.51
CA PHE A 177 -10.77 -8.72 11.62
C PHE A 177 -10.88 -9.65 10.39
N LEU A 178 -9.76 -9.97 9.77
CA LEU A 178 -9.67 -10.84 8.60
C LEU A 178 -9.95 -12.32 8.90
N THR A 179 -10.22 -12.73 10.15
CA THR A 179 -10.80 -14.06 10.40
C THR A 179 -12.25 -14.17 9.91
N GLY A 180 -12.96 -13.05 9.83
CA GLY A 180 -14.35 -12.98 9.34
C GLY A 180 -14.46 -12.68 7.84
N TYR A 181 -13.39 -12.19 7.22
CA TYR A 181 -13.35 -11.78 5.82
C TYR A 181 -12.10 -12.32 5.12
N ASP A 182 -12.20 -12.51 3.82
CA ASP A 182 -11.07 -12.93 2.99
C ASP A 182 -10.30 -11.73 2.44
N VAL A 183 -11.04 -10.67 2.08
CA VAL A 183 -10.51 -9.46 1.41
C VAL A 183 -11.19 -8.21 1.97
N ILE A 184 -10.45 -7.11 2.03
CA ILE A 184 -10.97 -5.76 2.24
C ILE A 184 -10.97 -5.06 0.87
N LEU A 185 -12.12 -4.50 0.48
CA LEU A 185 -12.30 -3.65 -0.68
C LEU A 185 -12.36 -2.19 -0.23
N SER A 186 -11.51 -1.35 -0.78
CA SER A 186 -11.43 0.07 -0.46
C SER A 186 -10.95 0.90 -1.65
N THR A 187 -10.73 2.19 -1.47
CA THR A 187 -10.04 3.03 -2.47
C THR A 187 -8.53 2.95 -2.28
N THR A 188 -7.76 3.04 -3.37
CA THR A 188 -6.29 3.13 -3.29
C THR A 188 -5.86 4.47 -2.70
N LEU A 189 -6.46 5.56 -3.16
CA LEU A 189 -6.16 6.94 -2.76
C LEU A 189 -7.46 7.69 -2.47
N ALA A 190 -7.39 8.80 -1.76
CA ALA A 190 -8.56 9.57 -1.35
C ALA A 190 -9.18 10.41 -2.49
N GLY A 191 -8.49 10.54 -3.62
CA GLY A 191 -8.94 11.30 -4.79
C GLY A 191 -8.34 10.79 -6.10
N PRO A 192 -8.83 11.27 -7.26
CA PRO A 192 -8.23 11.05 -8.56
C PRO A 192 -6.79 11.60 -8.62
N PRO A 193 -5.98 11.20 -9.61
CA PRO A 193 -4.62 11.71 -9.78
C PRO A 193 -4.58 13.26 -9.78
N PRO A 194 -3.76 13.89 -8.94
CA PRO A 194 -3.64 15.34 -8.89
C PRO A 194 -2.83 15.86 -10.08
N ARG A 195 -2.91 17.18 -10.31
CA ARG A 195 -2.07 17.82 -11.33
C ARG A 195 -0.58 17.74 -10.95
N LEU A 196 0.29 17.72 -11.96
CA LEU A 196 1.75 17.80 -11.76
C LEU A 196 2.09 19.05 -10.94
N GLY A 197 3.05 18.93 -10.01
CA GLY A 197 3.45 20.00 -9.10
C GLY A 197 2.57 20.12 -7.85
N TYR A 198 1.48 19.35 -7.73
CA TYR A 198 0.67 19.37 -6.49
C TYR A 198 1.47 18.95 -5.26
N PHE A 199 2.35 17.96 -5.39
CA PHE A 199 3.27 17.51 -4.35
C PHE A 199 4.67 18.08 -4.60
N ASP A 200 4.84 19.40 -4.37
CA ASP A 200 6.13 20.05 -4.49
C ASP A 200 7.00 19.78 -3.25
N GLN A 201 8.02 18.94 -3.41
CA GLN A 201 8.94 18.57 -2.33
C GLN A 201 9.95 19.67 -1.98
N ASN A 202 10.11 20.69 -2.83
CA ASN A 202 10.92 21.87 -2.57
C ASN A 202 10.11 23.07 -2.04
N GLY A 203 8.78 22.91 -1.96
CA GLY A 203 7.88 23.91 -1.43
C GLY A 203 7.83 23.94 0.11
N ASP A 204 6.76 24.55 0.63
CA ASP A 204 6.52 24.58 2.07
C ASP A 204 6.22 23.17 2.62
N VAL A 205 7.01 22.76 3.61
CA VAL A 205 6.97 21.43 4.21
C VAL A 205 5.61 21.13 4.85
N GLN A 206 4.98 22.12 5.47
CA GLN A 206 3.66 21.96 6.08
C GLN A 206 2.60 21.71 5.00
N THR A 207 2.57 22.55 3.98
CA THR A 207 1.65 22.41 2.82
C THR A 207 1.80 21.05 2.14
N PHE A 208 3.03 20.59 1.91
CA PHE A 208 3.30 19.26 1.36
C PHE A 208 2.72 18.16 2.26
N THR A 209 3.00 18.23 3.56
CA THR A 209 2.54 17.24 4.54
C THR A 209 1.02 17.17 4.62
N GLU A 210 0.35 18.32 4.60
CA GLU A 210 -1.12 18.41 4.59
C GLU A 210 -1.69 17.76 3.33
N ARG A 211 -1.18 18.13 2.14
CA ARG A 211 -1.61 17.57 0.85
C ARG A 211 -1.42 16.06 0.77
N VAL A 212 -0.25 15.56 1.17
CA VAL A 212 0.02 14.11 1.22
C VAL A 212 -0.94 13.42 2.18
N THR A 213 -1.19 14.01 3.35
CA THR A 213 -2.11 13.46 4.34
C THR A 213 -3.55 13.39 3.84
N GLU A 214 -3.99 14.42 3.10
CA GLU A 214 -5.32 14.44 2.51
C GLU A 214 -5.49 13.47 1.35
N TYR A 215 -4.43 13.23 0.61
CA TYR A 215 -4.47 12.37 -0.58
C TYR A 215 -4.26 10.88 -0.26
N LEU A 216 -3.48 10.56 0.76
CA LEU A 216 -3.32 9.19 1.22
C LEU A 216 -4.65 8.65 1.77
N SER A 217 -4.96 7.42 1.44
CA SER A 217 -6.10 6.67 1.98
C SER A 217 -5.59 5.54 2.88
N VAL A 218 -6.02 4.32 2.62
CA VAL A 218 -5.76 3.15 3.47
C VAL A 218 -4.41 2.48 3.23
N THR A 219 -3.70 2.83 2.17
CA THR A 219 -2.45 2.15 1.79
C THR A 219 -1.40 2.11 2.90
N PRO A 220 -1.16 3.18 3.70
CA PRO A 220 -0.23 3.11 4.82
C PRO A 220 -0.62 2.11 5.91
N LEU A 221 -1.91 1.81 6.03
CA LEU A 221 -2.42 0.80 6.95
C LEU A 221 -1.85 -0.59 6.62
N HIS A 222 -1.86 -0.96 5.34
CA HIS A 222 -1.39 -2.27 4.91
C HIS A 222 0.12 -2.42 5.05
N ASN A 223 0.89 -1.34 4.84
CA ASN A 223 2.31 -1.29 5.17
C ASN A 223 2.57 -1.55 6.67
N ALA A 224 1.76 -0.94 7.54
CA ALA A 224 1.91 -1.08 8.99
C ALA A 224 1.44 -2.44 9.52
N THR A 225 0.46 -3.08 8.87
CA THR A 225 -0.12 -4.35 9.32
C THR A 225 0.47 -5.58 8.64
N GLY A 226 1.28 -5.40 7.58
CA GLY A 226 1.88 -6.49 6.82
C GLY A 226 0.90 -7.26 5.94
N THR A 227 -0.27 -6.71 5.66
CA THR A 227 -1.27 -7.34 4.79
C THR A 227 -0.93 -7.10 3.32
N PRO A 228 -0.95 -8.14 2.45
CA PRO A 228 -0.78 -7.97 1.02
C PRO A 228 -1.93 -7.15 0.43
N ALA A 229 -1.63 -6.40 -0.62
CA ALA A 229 -2.63 -5.57 -1.28
C ALA A 229 -2.36 -5.42 -2.78
N ILE A 230 -3.44 -5.23 -3.55
CA ILE A 230 -3.41 -4.96 -4.98
C ILE A 230 -4.32 -3.79 -5.32
N SER A 231 -3.89 -2.94 -6.26
CA SER A 231 -4.71 -1.89 -6.84
C SER A 231 -5.00 -2.19 -8.29
N VAL A 232 -6.27 -2.20 -8.67
CA VAL A 232 -6.72 -2.49 -10.05
C VAL A 232 -7.52 -1.31 -10.62
N PRO A 233 -7.37 -0.98 -11.92
CA PRO A 233 -7.97 0.19 -12.54
C PRO A 233 -9.40 -0.10 -13.02
N LEU A 234 -10.35 -0.23 -12.09
CA LEU A 234 -11.75 -0.56 -12.40
C LEU A 234 -12.64 0.67 -12.65
N HIS A 235 -12.09 1.87 -12.53
CA HIS A 235 -12.88 3.10 -12.73
C HIS A 235 -12.05 4.20 -13.42
N TRP A 236 -12.73 5.02 -14.21
CA TRP A 236 -12.19 6.22 -14.83
C TRP A 236 -13.16 7.38 -14.63
N THR A 237 -12.61 8.56 -14.36
CA THR A 237 -13.37 9.80 -14.32
C THR A 237 -13.92 10.14 -15.71
N ALA A 238 -14.84 11.10 -15.77
CA ALA A 238 -15.36 11.60 -17.05
C ALA A 238 -14.25 12.17 -17.96
N ASP A 239 -13.18 12.71 -17.34
CA ASP A 239 -12.00 13.24 -18.04
C ASP A 239 -10.97 12.16 -18.40
N GLY A 240 -11.28 10.87 -18.19
CA GLY A 240 -10.43 9.74 -18.55
C GLY A 240 -9.30 9.45 -17.56
N LEU A 241 -9.28 10.04 -16.36
CA LEU A 241 -8.27 9.73 -15.35
C LEU A 241 -8.59 8.39 -14.66
N PRO A 242 -7.60 7.49 -14.48
CA PRO A 242 -7.81 6.22 -13.80
C PRO A 242 -7.99 6.44 -12.29
N VAL A 243 -8.91 5.70 -11.69
CA VAL A 243 -9.12 5.63 -10.24
C VAL A 243 -8.89 4.20 -9.80
N GLY A 244 -7.88 3.99 -8.97
CA GLY A 244 -7.52 2.68 -8.45
C GLY A 244 -8.53 2.19 -7.43
N VAL A 245 -8.93 0.92 -7.56
CA VAL A 245 -9.69 0.17 -6.56
C VAL A 245 -8.73 -0.76 -5.84
N HIS A 246 -8.75 -0.73 -4.52
CA HIS A 246 -7.79 -1.41 -3.68
C HIS A 246 -8.41 -2.63 -3.01
N PHE A 247 -7.71 -3.74 -3.09
CA PHE A 247 -8.05 -4.98 -2.40
C PHE A 247 -6.89 -5.39 -1.50
N ALA A 248 -7.17 -5.74 -0.25
CA ALA A 248 -6.16 -6.24 0.69
C ALA A 248 -6.61 -7.56 1.29
N GLY A 249 -5.67 -8.50 1.41
CA GLY A 249 -5.93 -9.86 1.86
C GLY A 249 -5.34 -10.19 3.23
N ARG A 250 -5.48 -11.44 3.65
CA ARG A 250 -4.80 -11.98 4.82
C ARG A 250 -3.30 -12.06 4.57
N TYR A 251 -2.51 -12.00 5.62
CA TYR A 251 -1.07 -12.20 5.54
C TYR A 251 -0.71 -13.52 4.84
N GLY A 252 0.12 -13.44 3.79
CA GLY A 252 0.54 -14.59 2.99
C GLY A 252 -0.49 -15.08 1.97
N GLU A 253 -1.59 -14.35 1.74
CA GLU A 253 -2.67 -14.73 0.82
C GLU A 253 -2.62 -13.93 -0.50
N GLU A 254 -1.43 -13.66 -1.00
CA GLU A 254 -1.22 -12.96 -2.29
C GLU A 254 -1.91 -13.68 -3.45
N ALA A 255 -1.93 -15.01 -3.43
CA ALA A 255 -2.61 -15.81 -4.45
C ALA A 255 -4.11 -15.53 -4.50
N THR A 256 -4.77 -15.35 -3.35
CA THR A 256 -6.19 -14.99 -3.28
C THR A 256 -6.46 -13.65 -3.95
N LEU A 257 -5.59 -12.64 -3.70
CA LEU A 257 -5.72 -11.32 -4.32
C LEU A 257 -5.47 -11.36 -5.83
N LEU A 258 -4.43 -12.07 -6.27
CA LEU A 258 -4.12 -12.20 -7.69
C LEU A 258 -5.22 -12.95 -8.45
N THR A 259 -5.80 -13.99 -7.86
CA THR A 259 -6.90 -14.76 -8.46
C THR A 259 -8.16 -13.90 -8.58
N LEU A 260 -8.52 -13.15 -7.54
CA LEU A 260 -9.63 -12.17 -7.60
C LEU A 260 -9.35 -11.10 -8.67
N ALA A 261 -8.13 -10.56 -8.73
CA ALA A 261 -7.78 -9.54 -9.72
C ALA A 261 -7.85 -10.08 -11.16
N ALA A 262 -7.47 -11.33 -11.41
CA ALA A 262 -7.58 -11.98 -12.72
C ALA A 262 -9.05 -12.19 -13.14
N GLU A 263 -9.93 -12.53 -12.21
CA GLU A 263 -11.38 -12.61 -12.46
C GLU A 263 -11.95 -11.23 -12.81
N LEU A 264 -11.56 -10.19 -12.05
CA LEU A 264 -11.98 -8.80 -12.31
C LEU A 264 -11.43 -8.29 -13.65
N GLU A 265 -10.18 -8.60 -14.01
CA GLU A 265 -9.59 -8.28 -15.32
C GLU A 265 -10.35 -8.93 -16.46
N THR A 266 -10.81 -10.17 -16.27
CA THR A 266 -11.64 -10.89 -17.26
C THR A 266 -13.02 -10.28 -17.38
N ALA A 267 -13.67 -9.93 -16.25
CA ALA A 267 -15.01 -9.37 -16.23
C ALA A 267 -15.06 -7.92 -16.72
N GLN A 268 -14.03 -7.13 -16.47
CA GLN A 268 -13.92 -5.73 -16.89
C GLN A 268 -12.49 -5.44 -17.39
N PRO A 269 -12.14 -5.81 -18.66
CA PRO A 269 -10.80 -5.65 -19.20
C PRO A 269 -10.31 -4.20 -19.23
N TRP A 270 -9.03 -4.00 -18.92
CA TRP A 270 -8.39 -2.66 -18.93
C TRP A 270 -7.11 -2.59 -19.76
N PHE A 271 -6.59 -3.73 -20.26
CA PHE A 271 -5.28 -3.81 -20.90
C PHE A 271 -5.12 -2.83 -22.08
N ASP A 272 -6.17 -2.65 -22.89
CA ASP A 272 -6.17 -1.78 -24.08
C ASP A 272 -6.48 -0.31 -23.77
N ARG A 273 -6.74 0.03 -22.51
CA ARG A 273 -6.97 1.42 -22.11
C ARG A 273 -5.63 2.12 -21.94
N VAL A 274 -5.31 2.97 -22.91
CA VAL A 274 -4.11 3.82 -22.90
C VAL A 274 -4.50 5.28 -23.03
N PRO A 275 -3.73 6.24 -22.47
CA PRO A 275 -3.95 7.65 -22.68
C PRO A 275 -3.91 7.98 -24.18
N ALA A 276 -4.80 8.88 -24.64
CA ALA A 276 -4.64 9.49 -25.95
C ALA A 276 -3.40 10.42 -25.88
N LEU A 277 -2.42 10.14 -26.71
CA LEU A 277 -1.19 10.96 -26.87
C LEU A 277 -1.42 12.03 -27.92
#